data_792c8275822990f95dad4b232d3a8ab3
#
_entry.id   792c8275822990f95dad4b232d3a8ab3
#
_cell.length_a   1.000
_cell.length_b   1.000
_cell.length_c   1.000
_cell.angle_alpha   90.00
_cell.angle_beta   90.00
_cell.angle_gamma   90.00
#
_symmetry.space_group_name_H-M   'P 1'
#
loop_
_entity.id
_entity.type
_entity.pdbx_description
1 polymer ?
#
loop_
_entity_poly.entity_id
_entity_poly.type
_entity_poly.pdbx_seq_one_letter_code
_entity_poly.pdbx_strand_id
1 'polypeptide(L)'
;QVNTSYAACASGAQALAAARAKIAAGECEVALVIGADTTPKGFLKPQAGERPDDPDWVRFRIGITNPTYFALYARRRMALYGDTSEDFAAVKVKNAAHGAKNTNARYRKTFTAEDVAQSPVVADPLRLMDVCATSDGGAALVVCSADYARAKGKQHTPRIAGISTATPTFASATVEMPDLATDSTAAASPHSFRATLPLAAFEQAGIGPEDVDVAEVYDLSTALELDWMEDLGLCARGEAAQWLRRGDTRIGGKLQVNPSGGLACFGEAVPAQAIAQVCELHWQLSERAGERQVQGARVGITANQGLFGHGSCVIVER
;
A
#
# COMPACT_ATOMS: atom_id res chain seq x y z
N GLN A 1 -8.17 27.40 4.97
CA GLN A 1 -8.02 26.54 6.16
C GLN A 1 -6.88 25.54 5.92
N VAL A 2 -6.11 25.25 6.96
CA VAL A 2 -5.08 24.20 6.96
C VAL A 2 -5.47 23.18 8.01
N ASN A 3 -5.46 21.88 7.63
CA ASN A 3 -5.64 20.77 8.53
C ASN A 3 -4.43 19.85 8.44
N THR A 4 -4.04 19.28 9.55
CA THR A 4 -3.00 18.26 9.61
C THR A 4 -3.62 16.91 9.99
N SER A 5 -3.13 15.83 9.38
CA SER A 5 -3.55 14.47 9.68
C SER A 5 -2.33 13.63 9.99
N TYR A 6 -2.47 12.72 10.93
CA TYR A 6 -1.42 11.75 11.25
C TYR A 6 -2.02 10.34 11.41
N ALA A 7 -1.51 9.41 10.63
CA ALA A 7 -1.83 7.99 10.69
C ALA A 7 -0.63 7.18 10.16
N ALA A 8 0.58 7.58 10.53
CA ALA A 8 1.82 7.04 9.99
C ALA A 8 1.76 6.97 8.45
N CYS A 9 2.06 5.82 7.84
CA CYS A 9 2.07 5.67 6.38
C CYS A 9 0.68 5.85 5.72
N ALA A 10 -0.42 5.77 6.48
CA ALA A 10 -1.77 6.07 6.00
C ALA A 10 -2.14 7.57 6.11
N SER A 11 -1.25 8.45 6.59
CA SER A 11 -1.53 9.88 6.82
C SER A 11 -2.06 10.59 5.58
N GLY A 12 -1.49 10.29 4.40
CA GLY A 12 -1.92 10.90 3.15
C GLY A 12 -3.37 10.56 2.78
N ALA A 13 -3.81 9.33 3.00
CA ALA A 13 -5.20 8.93 2.75
C ALA A 13 -6.16 9.51 3.80
N GLN A 14 -5.73 9.67 5.06
CA GLN A 14 -6.51 10.37 6.08
C GLN A 14 -6.72 11.85 5.69
N ALA A 15 -5.67 12.51 5.20
CA ALA A 15 -5.79 13.87 4.70
C ALA A 15 -6.74 13.96 3.49
N LEU A 16 -6.68 12.99 2.58
CA LEU A 16 -7.58 12.89 1.43
C LEU A 16 -9.05 12.67 1.87
N ALA A 17 -9.28 11.80 2.86
CA ALA A 17 -10.61 11.58 3.43
C ALA A 17 -11.19 12.86 4.06
N ALA A 18 -10.36 13.59 4.82
CA ALA A 18 -10.74 14.87 5.40
C ALA A 18 -11.07 15.91 4.33
N ALA A 19 -10.27 16.02 3.27
CA ALA A 19 -10.53 16.90 2.15
C ALA A 19 -11.86 16.58 1.44
N ARG A 20 -12.11 15.28 1.17
CA ARG A 20 -13.37 14.80 0.57
C ARG A 20 -14.57 15.17 1.46
N ALA A 21 -14.48 14.95 2.76
CA ALA A 21 -15.54 15.28 3.71
C ALA A 21 -15.88 16.78 3.70
N LYS A 22 -14.87 17.65 3.70
CA LYS A 22 -15.08 19.10 3.63
C LYS A 22 -15.71 19.57 2.32
N ILE A 23 -15.30 18.99 1.20
CA ILE A 23 -15.92 19.28 -0.10
C ILE A 23 -17.38 18.79 -0.10
N ALA A 24 -17.66 17.60 0.41
CA ALA A 24 -19.00 17.04 0.50
C ALA A 24 -19.91 17.87 1.43
N ALA A 25 -19.37 18.45 2.51
CA ALA A 25 -20.08 19.34 3.42
C ALA A 25 -20.27 20.76 2.85
N GLY A 26 -19.72 21.07 1.68
CA GLY A 26 -19.79 22.40 1.09
C GLY A 26 -18.89 23.47 1.76
N GLU A 27 -17.96 23.05 2.64
CA GLU A 27 -17.03 23.97 3.29
C GLU A 27 -15.98 24.54 2.32
N CYS A 28 -15.68 23.80 1.25
CA CYS A 28 -14.83 24.25 0.15
C CYS A 28 -15.16 23.49 -1.14
N GLU A 29 -14.86 24.10 -2.29
CA GLU A 29 -15.02 23.46 -3.61
C GLU A 29 -13.75 22.74 -4.08
N VAL A 30 -12.59 23.19 -3.59
CA VAL A 30 -11.26 22.70 -3.98
C VAL A 30 -10.40 22.56 -2.74
N ALA A 31 -9.68 21.45 -2.67
CA ALA A 31 -8.68 21.21 -1.63
C ALA A 31 -7.37 20.70 -2.23
N LEU A 32 -6.26 21.11 -1.63
CA LEU A 32 -4.93 20.57 -1.92
C LEU A 32 -4.54 19.62 -0.79
N VAL A 33 -4.24 18.36 -1.14
CA VAL A 33 -3.76 17.33 -0.22
C VAL A 33 -2.28 17.13 -0.48
N ILE A 34 -1.45 17.27 0.56
CA ILE A 34 0.01 17.17 0.44
C ILE A 34 0.53 16.24 1.52
N GLY A 35 1.47 15.37 1.14
CA GLY A 35 2.32 14.60 2.04
C GLY A 35 3.77 14.72 1.60
N ALA A 36 4.67 15.03 2.52
CA ALA A 36 6.09 15.11 2.25
C ALA A 36 6.88 14.73 3.51
N ASP A 37 8.02 14.09 3.32
CA ASP A 37 8.90 13.70 4.40
C ASP A 37 10.36 13.69 3.96
N THR A 38 11.24 13.89 4.95
CA THR A 38 12.66 13.60 4.86
C THR A 38 13.00 12.55 5.90
N THR A 39 13.32 11.35 5.44
CA THR A 39 13.46 10.20 6.31
C THR A 39 14.93 9.93 6.63
N PRO A 40 15.37 10.13 7.88
CA PRO A 40 16.75 9.89 8.28
C PRO A 40 17.12 8.39 8.15
N LYS A 41 18.42 8.12 7.92
CA LYS A 41 18.92 6.74 7.94
C LYS A 41 18.61 6.08 9.27
N GLY A 42 18.06 4.86 9.22
CA GLY A 42 17.74 4.09 10.41
C GLY A 42 16.40 4.47 11.06
N PHE A 43 15.58 5.26 10.41
CA PHE A 43 14.22 5.59 10.87
C PHE A 43 13.40 4.37 11.32
N LEU A 44 13.55 3.23 10.64
CA LEU A 44 12.86 1.99 11.00
C LEU A 44 13.56 1.19 12.12
N LYS A 45 14.70 1.67 12.63
CA LYS A 45 15.34 1.04 13.79
C LYS A 45 14.57 1.43 15.07
N PRO A 46 14.29 0.46 15.96
CA PRO A 46 13.69 0.79 17.24
C PRO A 46 14.62 1.74 18.00
N GLN A 47 14.06 2.80 18.52
CA GLN A 47 14.75 3.64 19.48
C GLN A 47 14.35 3.21 20.88
N ALA A 48 15.30 3.23 21.80
CA ALA A 48 14.97 3.00 23.20
C ALA A 48 14.14 4.19 23.70
N GLY A 49 12.88 3.94 24.04
CA GLY A 49 12.03 4.92 24.69
C GLY A 49 12.58 5.27 26.08
N GLU A 50 12.22 6.42 26.58
CA GLU A 50 12.65 6.89 27.91
C GLU A 50 11.86 6.22 29.05
N ARG A 51 10.70 5.62 28.75
CA ARG A 51 9.79 5.04 29.75
C ARG A 51 9.54 3.57 29.49
N PRO A 52 9.44 2.73 30.54
CA PRO A 52 9.16 1.30 30.40
C PRO A 52 7.80 0.98 29.76
N ASP A 53 6.83 1.89 29.84
CA ASP A 53 5.50 1.79 29.25
C ASP A 53 5.40 2.39 27.84
N ASP A 54 6.48 2.98 27.35
CA ASP A 54 6.56 3.46 25.98
C ASP A 54 6.45 2.30 24.99
N PRO A 55 5.50 2.31 24.03
CA PRO A 55 5.35 1.24 23.05
C PRO A 55 6.63 0.94 22.26
N ASP A 56 7.41 1.97 21.92
CA ASP A 56 8.66 1.78 21.19
C ASP A 56 9.75 1.16 22.09
N TRP A 57 9.76 1.49 23.38
CA TRP A 57 10.65 0.86 24.34
C TRP A 57 10.33 -0.64 24.53
N VAL A 58 9.04 -0.99 24.64
CA VAL A 58 8.60 -2.40 24.71
C VAL A 58 9.03 -3.15 23.44
N ARG A 59 8.77 -2.59 22.25
CA ARG A 59 9.19 -3.18 20.97
C ARG A 59 10.70 -3.37 20.89
N PHE A 60 11.46 -2.36 21.31
CA PHE A 60 12.93 -2.44 21.39
C PHE A 60 13.39 -3.57 22.29
N ARG A 61 12.78 -3.71 23.48
CA ARG A 61 13.14 -4.74 24.46
C ARG A 61 12.86 -6.15 23.98
N ILE A 62 11.78 -6.38 23.28
CA ILE A 62 11.41 -7.70 22.72
C ILE A 62 12.00 -7.96 21.33
N GLY A 63 12.75 -7.00 20.77
CA GLY A 63 13.45 -7.15 19.49
C GLY A 63 12.54 -7.10 18.25
N ILE A 64 11.30 -6.65 18.37
CA ILE A 64 10.39 -6.53 17.22
C ILE A 64 10.69 -5.23 16.46
N THR A 65 11.48 -5.37 15.41
CA THR A 65 11.70 -4.32 14.40
C THR A 65 10.68 -4.44 13.27
N ASN A 66 10.56 -3.43 12.42
CA ASN A 66 9.69 -3.53 11.24
C ASN A 66 10.03 -4.71 10.32
N PRO A 67 11.29 -4.99 9.97
CA PRO A 67 11.62 -6.19 9.23
C PRO A 67 11.19 -7.49 9.92
N THR A 68 11.32 -7.57 11.26
CA THR A 68 10.86 -8.73 12.03
C THR A 68 9.34 -8.89 11.93
N TYR A 69 8.61 -7.79 12.08
CA TYR A 69 7.15 -7.78 11.91
C TYR A 69 6.72 -8.27 10.51
N PHE A 70 7.38 -7.80 9.46
CA PHE A 70 7.10 -8.25 8.09
C PHE A 70 7.48 -9.73 7.87
N ALA A 71 8.53 -10.20 8.54
CA ALA A 71 8.93 -11.60 8.47
C ALA A 71 7.89 -12.54 9.08
N LEU A 72 7.11 -12.10 10.07
CA LEU A 72 6.00 -12.89 10.63
C LEU A 72 4.92 -13.13 9.56
N TYR A 73 4.58 -12.13 8.75
CA TYR A 73 3.66 -12.31 7.62
C TYR A 73 4.23 -13.30 6.59
N ALA A 74 5.51 -13.14 6.22
CA ALA A 74 6.16 -14.06 5.30
C ALA A 74 6.15 -15.51 5.81
N ARG A 75 6.50 -15.72 7.09
CA ARG A 75 6.47 -17.04 7.73
C ARG A 75 5.07 -17.65 7.76
N ARG A 76 4.07 -16.84 8.07
CA ARG A 76 2.67 -17.27 8.04
C ARG A 76 2.27 -17.73 6.64
N ARG A 77 2.59 -16.98 5.60
CA ARG A 77 2.31 -17.35 4.22
C ARG A 77 3.00 -18.66 3.82
N MET A 78 4.28 -18.83 4.20
CA MET A 78 5.01 -20.09 3.97
C MET A 78 4.32 -21.28 4.65
N ALA A 79 3.85 -21.09 5.89
CA ALA A 79 3.20 -22.16 6.65
C ALA A 79 1.80 -22.52 6.12
N LEU A 80 0.99 -21.52 5.76
CA LEU A 80 -0.41 -21.73 5.36
C LEU A 80 -0.57 -22.06 3.88
N TYR A 81 0.23 -21.43 3.01
CA TYR A 81 0.02 -21.47 1.56
C TYR A 81 1.18 -22.11 0.80
N GLY A 82 2.30 -22.40 1.48
CA GLY A 82 3.49 -22.96 0.83
C GLY A 82 4.23 -21.95 -0.04
N ASP A 83 4.06 -20.66 0.21
CA ASP A 83 4.84 -19.61 -0.45
C ASP A 83 6.33 -19.80 -0.12
N THR A 84 7.19 -19.38 -1.02
CA THR A 84 8.64 -19.58 -0.91
C THR A 84 9.41 -18.26 -0.95
N SER A 85 10.69 -18.29 -0.60
CA SER A 85 11.56 -17.11 -0.73
C SER A 85 11.70 -16.66 -2.19
N GLU A 86 11.57 -17.58 -3.14
CA GLU A 86 11.57 -17.30 -4.58
C GLU A 86 10.32 -16.49 -4.99
N ASP A 87 9.18 -16.76 -4.36
CA ASP A 87 7.96 -15.97 -4.60
C ASP A 87 8.13 -14.53 -4.10
N PHE A 88 8.71 -14.35 -2.92
CA PHE A 88 9.01 -13.02 -2.40
C PHE A 88 10.02 -12.29 -3.30
N ALA A 89 11.07 -12.98 -3.74
CA ALA A 89 12.03 -12.43 -4.70
C ALA A 89 11.37 -12.04 -6.03
N ALA A 90 10.41 -12.83 -6.51
CA ALA A 90 9.68 -12.55 -7.76
C ALA A 90 8.81 -11.29 -7.67
N VAL A 91 8.24 -10.96 -6.50
CA VAL A 91 7.58 -9.66 -6.26
C VAL A 91 8.58 -8.53 -6.48
N LYS A 92 9.77 -8.60 -5.85
CA LYS A 92 10.83 -7.58 -6.01
C LYS A 92 11.25 -7.41 -7.46
N VAL A 93 11.47 -8.51 -8.16
CA VAL A 93 11.86 -8.49 -9.59
C VAL A 93 10.78 -7.83 -10.44
N LYS A 94 9.52 -8.17 -10.22
CA LYS A 94 8.36 -7.57 -10.91
C LYS A 94 8.30 -6.06 -10.64
N ASN A 95 8.29 -5.66 -9.37
CA ASN A 95 8.16 -4.25 -8.99
C ASN A 95 9.35 -3.43 -9.51
N ALA A 96 10.56 -3.97 -9.49
CA ALA A 96 11.73 -3.32 -10.05
C ALA A 96 11.62 -3.12 -11.58
N ALA A 97 11.07 -4.10 -12.32
CA ALA A 97 10.81 -3.96 -13.75
C ALA A 97 9.75 -2.89 -14.07
N HIS A 98 8.73 -2.75 -13.22
CA HIS A 98 7.74 -1.68 -13.31
C HIS A 98 8.36 -0.31 -12.96
N GLY A 99 9.05 -0.21 -11.84
CA GLY A 99 9.69 1.03 -11.37
C GLY A 99 10.77 1.56 -12.29
N ALA A 100 11.44 0.70 -13.06
CA ALA A 100 12.40 1.13 -14.08
C ALA A 100 11.76 2.03 -15.15
N LYS A 101 10.44 1.90 -15.38
CA LYS A 101 9.64 2.72 -16.29
C LYS A 101 9.04 3.97 -15.62
N ASN A 102 9.21 4.12 -14.31
CA ASN A 102 8.63 5.23 -13.55
C ASN A 102 9.67 6.32 -13.30
N THR A 103 9.51 7.47 -13.96
CA THR A 103 10.42 8.62 -13.79
C THR A 103 10.41 9.22 -12.38
N ASN A 104 9.34 8.97 -11.60
CA ASN A 104 9.21 9.42 -10.22
C ASN A 104 9.77 8.42 -9.20
N ALA A 105 10.16 7.21 -9.62
CA ALA A 105 10.74 6.23 -8.73
C ALA A 105 12.18 6.60 -8.34
N ARG A 106 12.52 6.39 -7.07
CA ARG A 106 13.89 6.54 -6.55
C ARG A 106 14.81 5.48 -7.14
N TYR A 107 14.34 4.23 -7.21
CA TYR A 107 15.10 3.12 -7.76
C TYR A 107 14.52 2.72 -9.12
N ARG A 108 15.29 2.99 -10.18
CA ARG A 108 14.94 2.69 -11.57
C ARG A 108 15.85 1.64 -12.19
N LYS A 109 16.20 0.65 -11.39
CA LYS A 109 17.08 -0.45 -11.79
C LYS A 109 16.32 -1.77 -11.69
N THR A 110 16.47 -2.61 -12.71
CA THR A 110 15.98 -3.99 -12.68
C THR A 110 16.92 -4.88 -11.89
N PHE A 111 16.37 -5.95 -11.34
CA PHE A 111 17.09 -6.97 -10.59
C PHE A 111 16.68 -8.36 -11.06
N THR A 112 17.54 -9.33 -10.86
CA THR A 112 17.26 -10.76 -11.04
C THR A 112 16.85 -11.39 -9.70
N ALA A 113 16.25 -12.58 -9.75
CA ALA A 113 15.96 -13.34 -8.54
C ALA A 113 17.25 -13.67 -7.76
N GLU A 114 18.35 -13.90 -8.48
CA GLU A 114 19.69 -14.14 -7.88
C GLU A 114 20.21 -12.94 -7.12
N ASP A 115 20.05 -11.71 -7.66
CA ASP A 115 20.41 -10.48 -6.95
C ASP A 115 19.68 -10.38 -5.60
N VAL A 116 18.41 -10.74 -5.58
CA VAL A 116 17.60 -10.74 -4.34
C VAL A 116 18.11 -11.82 -3.39
N ALA A 117 18.32 -13.04 -3.91
CA ALA A 117 18.76 -14.20 -3.13
C ALA A 117 20.15 -14.00 -2.51
N GLN A 118 21.02 -13.22 -3.12
CA GLN A 118 22.34 -12.90 -2.61
C GLN A 118 22.34 -11.71 -1.63
N SER A 119 21.24 -10.96 -1.52
CA SER A 119 21.19 -9.84 -0.59
C SER A 119 21.16 -10.34 0.87
N PRO A 120 21.70 -9.55 1.83
CA PRO A 120 21.75 -9.97 3.23
C PRO A 120 20.36 -10.28 3.81
N VAL A 121 20.29 -11.31 4.65
CA VAL A 121 19.08 -11.59 5.46
C VAL A 121 18.94 -10.49 6.51
N VAL A 122 17.77 -9.87 6.61
CA VAL A 122 17.47 -8.83 7.61
C VAL A 122 16.56 -9.36 8.72
N ALA A 123 15.61 -10.22 8.37
CA ALA A 123 14.75 -10.96 9.31
C ALA A 123 14.22 -12.19 8.57
N ASP A 124 14.71 -13.37 8.91
CA ASP A 124 14.37 -14.60 8.18
C ASP A 124 12.85 -14.82 8.07
N PRO A 125 12.27 -15.08 6.87
CA PRO A 125 12.95 -15.40 5.59
C PRO A 125 13.32 -14.18 4.74
N LEU A 126 13.01 -12.95 5.17
CA LEU A 126 13.16 -11.75 4.36
C LEU A 126 14.61 -11.27 4.29
N ARG A 127 15.00 -10.89 3.10
CA ARG A 127 16.28 -10.30 2.77
C ARG A 127 16.18 -8.78 2.61
N LEU A 128 17.31 -8.11 2.53
CA LEU A 128 17.35 -6.65 2.40
C LEU A 128 16.55 -6.13 1.20
N MET A 129 16.55 -6.87 0.09
CA MET A 129 15.82 -6.47 -1.11
C MET A 129 14.31 -6.81 -1.06
N ASP A 130 13.89 -7.62 -0.10
CA ASP A 130 12.47 -7.90 0.16
C ASP A 130 11.78 -6.80 0.97
N VAL A 131 12.52 -5.85 1.52
CA VAL A 131 12.00 -4.76 2.33
C VAL A 131 12.24 -3.44 1.60
N CYS A 132 11.25 -2.56 1.61
CA CYS A 132 11.40 -1.24 0.99
C CYS A 132 12.47 -0.41 1.70
N ALA A 133 13.06 0.51 0.98
CA ALA A 133 13.97 1.49 1.56
C ALA A 133 13.23 2.76 1.94
N THR A 134 13.62 3.37 3.06
CA THR A 134 13.18 4.72 3.42
C THR A 134 13.68 5.73 2.40
N SER A 135 12.92 6.79 2.16
CA SER A 135 13.21 7.79 1.13
C SER A 135 12.72 9.16 1.56
N ASP A 136 13.44 10.19 1.15
CA ASP A 136 12.85 11.51 1.04
C ASP A 136 11.86 11.49 -0.11
N GLY A 137 10.75 12.21 0.02
CA GLY A 137 9.76 12.27 -1.03
C GLY A 137 8.55 13.14 -0.69
N GLY A 138 7.78 13.44 -1.73
CA GLY A 138 6.55 14.19 -1.60
C GLY A 138 5.55 13.83 -2.69
N ALA A 139 4.28 13.94 -2.34
CA ALA A 139 3.16 13.78 -3.27
C ALA A 139 2.06 14.78 -2.95
N ALA A 140 1.34 15.22 -3.98
CA ALA A 140 0.24 16.15 -3.82
C ALA A 140 -0.88 15.86 -4.82
N LEU A 141 -2.13 16.06 -4.36
CA LEU A 141 -3.34 15.96 -5.16
C LEU A 141 -4.17 17.24 -5.00
N VAL A 142 -4.70 17.74 -6.11
CA VAL A 142 -5.80 18.70 -6.09
C VAL A 142 -7.09 17.91 -6.27
N VAL A 143 -7.99 18.04 -5.30
CA VAL A 143 -9.32 17.43 -5.34
C VAL A 143 -10.39 18.51 -5.33
N CYS A 144 -11.50 18.30 -5.99
CA CYS A 144 -12.58 19.27 -6.08
C CYS A 144 -13.96 18.59 -6.16
N SER A 145 -15.00 19.38 -5.97
CA SER A 145 -16.37 18.91 -6.24
C SER A 145 -16.57 18.60 -7.73
N ALA A 146 -17.50 17.69 -8.02
CA ALA A 146 -17.85 17.35 -9.40
C ALA A 146 -18.39 18.58 -10.17
N ASP A 147 -19.12 19.47 -9.50
CA ASP A 147 -19.65 20.70 -10.08
C ASP A 147 -18.54 21.66 -10.48
N TYR A 148 -17.56 21.84 -9.61
CA TYR A 148 -16.38 22.64 -9.92
C TYR A 148 -15.59 22.06 -11.10
N ALA A 149 -15.38 20.74 -11.11
CA ALA A 149 -14.70 20.06 -12.22
C ALA A 149 -15.43 20.28 -13.55
N ARG A 150 -16.76 20.14 -13.57
CA ARG A 150 -17.58 20.42 -14.76
C ARG A 150 -17.47 21.86 -15.22
N ALA A 151 -17.56 22.81 -14.30
CA ALA A 151 -17.43 24.25 -14.61
C ALA A 151 -16.06 24.62 -15.18
N LYS A 152 -15.01 23.80 -14.88
CA LYS A 152 -13.66 23.97 -15.43
C LYS A 152 -13.36 23.09 -16.66
N GLY A 153 -14.38 22.42 -17.23
CA GLY A 153 -14.21 21.53 -18.38
C GLY A 153 -13.40 20.25 -18.07
N LYS A 154 -13.40 19.80 -16.79
CA LYS A 154 -12.64 18.65 -16.29
C LYS A 154 -13.54 17.45 -15.93
N GLN A 155 -14.71 17.33 -16.54
CA GLN A 155 -15.70 16.29 -16.26
C GLN A 155 -15.21 14.86 -16.52
N HIS A 156 -14.14 14.68 -17.28
CA HIS A 156 -13.53 13.36 -17.57
C HIS A 156 -12.33 13.04 -16.66
N THR A 157 -12.10 13.85 -15.64
CA THR A 157 -11.08 13.54 -14.63
C THR A 157 -11.53 12.38 -13.76
N PRO A 158 -10.64 11.42 -13.43
CA PRO A 158 -10.97 10.34 -12.51
C PRO A 158 -11.54 10.86 -11.19
N ARG A 159 -12.52 10.16 -10.64
CA ARG A 159 -13.20 10.52 -9.39
C ARG A 159 -12.81 9.55 -8.26
N ILE A 160 -12.80 10.04 -7.04
CA ILE A 160 -12.69 9.20 -5.84
C ILE A 160 -14.07 8.59 -5.59
N ALA A 161 -14.23 7.31 -5.92
CA ALA A 161 -15.49 6.58 -5.76
C ALA A 161 -15.68 6.10 -4.32
N GLY A 162 -14.64 5.54 -3.72
CA GLY A 162 -14.65 5.08 -2.33
C GLY A 162 -13.39 5.48 -1.60
N ILE A 163 -13.50 5.76 -0.31
CA ILE A 163 -12.37 5.96 0.58
C ILE A 163 -12.73 5.45 1.96
N SER A 164 -11.92 4.56 2.49
CA SER A 164 -12.07 4.06 3.85
C SER A 164 -10.78 4.22 4.62
N THR A 165 -10.91 4.48 5.90
CA THR A 165 -9.81 4.52 6.85
C THR A 165 -10.24 3.76 8.10
N ALA A 166 -9.34 2.98 8.68
CA ALA A 166 -9.61 2.20 9.86
C ALA A 166 -8.41 2.18 10.81
N THR A 167 -8.70 1.89 12.05
CA THR A 167 -7.71 1.63 13.10
C THR A 167 -7.99 0.26 13.69
N PRO A 168 -7.00 -0.41 14.31
CA PRO A 168 -7.23 -1.65 15.01
C PRO A 168 -8.24 -1.46 16.14
N THR A 169 -8.97 -2.52 16.44
CA THR A 169 -9.80 -2.57 17.67
C THR A 169 -8.90 -2.73 18.89
N PHE A 170 -9.32 -2.16 20.00
CA PHE A 170 -8.75 -2.44 21.32
C PHE A 170 -8.91 -3.95 21.63
N ALA A 171 -7.93 -4.58 21.97
CA ALA A 171 -6.67 -4.74 22.57
C ALA A 171 -5.49 -4.97 21.58
N SER A 172 -5.70 -4.88 20.27
CA SER A 172 -4.63 -5.01 19.24
C SER A 172 -4.13 -3.63 18.77
N ALA A 173 -4.20 -2.65 19.65
CA ALA A 173 -4.14 -1.23 19.30
C ALA A 173 -2.78 -0.74 18.79
N THR A 174 -1.69 -1.46 19.03
CA THR A 174 -0.35 -0.94 18.70
C THR A 174 0.17 -1.49 17.36
N VAL A 175 0.03 -2.76 17.14
CA VAL A 175 0.39 -3.45 15.90
C VAL A 175 -0.51 -4.66 15.77
N GLU A 176 -1.24 -4.77 14.65
CA GLU A 176 -1.95 -5.99 14.35
C GLU A 176 -0.92 -7.05 13.94
N MET A 177 -0.61 -7.93 14.87
CA MET A 177 0.28 -9.06 14.59
C MET A 177 -0.45 -10.08 13.73
N PRO A 178 0.21 -10.65 12.72
CA PRO A 178 -0.38 -11.76 12.00
C PRO A 178 -0.64 -12.90 12.99
N ASP A 179 -1.77 -13.57 12.84
CA ASP A 179 -2.00 -14.80 13.56
C ASP A 179 -0.92 -15.82 13.16
N LEU A 180 -0.14 -16.26 14.13
CA LEU A 180 0.93 -17.23 13.92
C LEU A 180 0.43 -18.68 13.97
N ALA A 181 -0.86 -18.90 14.21
CA ALA A 181 -1.45 -20.22 14.10
C ALA A 181 -1.22 -20.78 12.71
N THR A 182 -0.71 -21.98 12.65
CA THR A 182 -0.48 -22.75 11.40
C THR A 182 -1.74 -23.47 10.94
N ASP A 183 -2.84 -23.33 11.64
CA ASP A 183 -4.13 -23.87 11.26
C ASP A 183 -4.67 -23.09 10.07
N SER A 184 -4.90 -23.78 8.97
CA SER A 184 -5.49 -23.24 7.74
C SER A 184 -6.91 -22.67 7.95
N THR A 185 -7.56 -23.04 9.04
CA THR A 185 -8.88 -22.53 9.44
C THR A 185 -8.79 -21.20 10.20
N ALA A 186 -7.60 -20.75 10.61
CA ALA A 186 -7.37 -19.45 11.19
C ALA A 186 -7.58 -18.36 10.13
N ALA A 187 -8.83 -18.13 9.78
CA ALA A 187 -9.22 -16.99 8.97
C ALA A 187 -8.69 -15.70 9.61
N ALA A 188 -8.30 -14.72 8.77
CA ALA A 188 -8.09 -13.37 9.29
C ALA A 188 -9.30 -12.99 10.16
N SER A 189 -9.02 -12.43 11.34
CA SER A 189 -10.11 -11.99 12.21
C SER A 189 -11.09 -11.16 11.39
N PRO A 190 -12.41 -11.46 11.41
CA PRO A 190 -13.40 -10.66 10.69
C PRO A 190 -13.46 -9.22 11.20
N HIS A 191 -12.78 -8.94 12.30
CA HIS A 191 -12.65 -7.62 12.90
C HIS A 191 -11.31 -6.93 12.60
N SER A 192 -10.44 -7.58 11.79
CA SER A 192 -9.21 -6.94 11.32
C SER A 192 -9.54 -5.70 10.50
N PHE A 193 -8.80 -4.61 10.72
CA PHE A 193 -8.93 -3.42 9.87
C PHE A 193 -8.66 -3.74 8.40
N ARG A 194 -7.80 -4.71 8.12
CA ARG A 194 -7.47 -5.17 6.77
C ARG A 194 -8.65 -5.83 6.05
N ALA A 195 -9.57 -6.43 6.80
CA ALA A 195 -10.81 -7.00 6.25
C ALA A 195 -11.89 -5.93 6.07
N THR A 196 -11.98 -4.97 6.99
CA THR A 196 -13.04 -3.94 6.97
C THR A 196 -12.78 -2.81 5.98
N LEU A 197 -11.52 -2.47 5.72
CA LEU A 197 -11.14 -1.39 4.81
C LEU A 197 -11.67 -1.58 3.39
N PRO A 198 -11.38 -2.71 2.69
CA PRO A 198 -11.85 -2.91 1.33
C PRO A 198 -13.38 -2.98 1.26
N LEU A 199 -14.02 -3.66 2.21
CA LEU A 199 -15.49 -3.77 2.23
C LEU A 199 -16.15 -2.39 2.26
N ALA A 200 -15.71 -1.51 3.15
CA ALA A 200 -16.28 -0.17 3.25
C ALA A 200 -15.98 0.71 2.01
N ALA A 201 -14.82 0.52 1.37
CA ALA A 201 -14.49 1.26 0.15
C ALA A 201 -15.30 0.77 -1.05
N PHE A 202 -15.45 -0.53 -1.23
CA PHE A 202 -16.27 -1.14 -2.28
C PHE A 202 -17.75 -0.79 -2.12
N GLU A 203 -18.29 -0.84 -0.89
CA GLU A 203 -19.66 -0.44 -0.60
C GLU A 203 -19.92 1.02 -1.00
N GLN A 204 -18.99 1.95 -0.66
CA GLN A 204 -19.13 3.35 -1.06
C GLN A 204 -19.06 3.54 -2.58
N ALA A 205 -18.24 2.76 -3.27
CA ALA A 205 -18.08 2.83 -4.72
C ALA A 205 -19.25 2.14 -5.47
N GLY A 206 -19.92 1.19 -4.82
CA GLY A 206 -21.01 0.39 -5.42
C GLY A 206 -20.50 -0.66 -6.42
N ILE A 207 -19.26 -1.16 -6.22
CA ILE A 207 -18.59 -2.14 -7.10
C ILE A 207 -18.00 -3.28 -6.25
N GLY A 208 -17.45 -4.31 -6.94
CA GLY A 208 -16.75 -5.42 -6.33
C GLY A 208 -15.26 -5.49 -6.69
N PRO A 209 -14.50 -6.41 -6.06
CA PRO A 209 -13.10 -6.63 -6.40
C PRO A 209 -12.88 -7.06 -7.86
N GLU A 210 -13.88 -7.69 -8.47
CA GLU A 210 -13.89 -8.15 -9.86
C GLU A 210 -13.88 -7.01 -10.88
N ASP A 211 -14.27 -5.80 -10.47
CA ASP A 211 -14.31 -4.61 -11.32
C ASP A 211 -12.97 -3.86 -11.37
N VAL A 212 -11.99 -4.28 -10.56
CA VAL A 212 -10.70 -3.59 -10.44
C VAL A 212 -9.77 -3.94 -11.58
N ASP A 213 -9.27 -2.93 -12.28
CA ASP A 213 -8.31 -3.08 -13.39
C ASP A 213 -6.85 -2.91 -12.96
N VAL A 214 -6.60 -2.09 -11.93
CA VAL A 214 -5.24 -1.77 -11.47
C VAL A 214 -5.21 -1.55 -9.96
N ALA A 215 -4.18 -2.09 -9.30
CA ALA A 215 -4.00 -1.96 -7.86
C ALA A 215 -2.62 -1.39 -7.50
N GLU A 216 -2.60 -0.43 -6.59
CA GLU A 216 -1.40 0.05 -5.89
C GLU A 216 -1.50 -0.37 -4.43
N VAL A 217 -0.83 -1.45 -4.08
CA VAL A 217 -0.90 -2.04 -2.74
C VAL A 217 0.36 -1.76 -1.93
N TYR A 218 0.23 -1.88 -0.61
CA TYR A 218 1.28 -1.61 0.33
C TYR A 218 2.33 -2.74 0.36
N ASP A 219 3.42 -2.54 -0.35
CA ASP A 219 4.52 -3.48 -0.48
C ASP A 219 5.76 -3.06 0.33
N LEU A 220 5.57 -2.68 1.59
CA LEU A 220 6.68 -2.39 2.51
C LEU A 220 7.61 -3.60 2.68
N SER A 221 7.07 -4.79 2.53
CA SER A 221 7.79 -6.01 2.19
C SER A 221 7.09 -6.76 1.07
N THR A 222 7.84 -7.59 0.37
CA THR A 222 7.33 -8.41 -0.73
C THR A 222 6.19 -9.34 -0.32
N ALA A 223 6.22 -9.89 0.90
CA ALA A 223 5.15 -10.71 1.44
C ALA A 223 3.85 -9.93 1.63
N LEU A 224 3.93 -8.65 2.02
CA LEU A 224 2.75 -7.81 2.22
C LEU A 224 2.02 -7.49 0.91
N GLU A 225 2.71 -7.42 -0.23
CA GLU A 225 2.03 -7.28 -1.52
C GLU A 225 1.05 -8.44 -1.75
N LEU A 226 1.52 -9.67 -1.51
CA LEU A 226 0.70 -10.88 -1.68
C LEU A 226 -0.48 -10.90 -0.69
N ASP A 227 -0.24 -10.54 0.56
CA ASP A 227 -1.31 -10.45 1.57
C ASP A 227 -2.37 -9.41 1.19
N TRP A 228 -1.96 -8.21 0.75
CA TRP A 228 -2.91 -7.16 0.37
C TRP A 228 -3.72 -7.51 -0.87
N MET A 229 -3.16 -8.24 -1.84
CA MET A 229 -3.95 -8.75 -2.97
C MET A 229 -5.11 -9.62 -2.49
N GLU A 230 -4.86 -10.48 -1.51
CA GLU A 230 -5.86 -11.38 -0.93
C GLU A 230 -6.83 -10.66 0.02
N ASP A 231 -6.33 -9.71 0.81
CA ASP A 231 -7.15 -8.91 1.74
C ASP A 231 -8.13 -7.99 0.99
N LEU A 232 -7.72 -7.47 -0.16
CA LEU A 232 -8.59 -6.71 -1.07
C LEU A 232 -9.60 -7.58 -1.84
N GLY A 233 -9.48 -8.90 -1.76
CA GLY A 233 -10.32 -9.83 -2.51
C GLY A 233 -10.01 -9.90 -4.01
N LEU A 234 -8.86 -9.39 -4.44
CA LEU A 234 -8.45 -9.40 -5.85
C LEU A 234 -8.16 -10.82 -6.35
N CYS A 235 -7.79 -11.71 -5.45
CA CYS A 235 -7.67 -13.15 -5.65
C CYS A 235 -8.08 -13.89 -4.37
N ALA A 236 -8.30 -15.20 -4.45
CA ALA A 236 -8.63 -15.99 -3.27
C ALA A 236 -7.41 -16.13 -2.33
N ARG A 237 -7.68 -16.44 -1.08
CA ARG A 237 -6.65 -16.68 -0.06
C ARG A 237 -5.70 -17.79 -0.50
N GLY A 238 -4.39 -17.52 -0.48
CA GLY A 238 -3.33 -18.44 -0.89
C GLY A 238 -3.05 -18.47 -2.40
N GLU A 239 -3.76 -17.69 -3.22
CA GLU A 239 -3.57 -17.69 -4.67
C GLU A 239 -2.61 -16.60 -5.17
N ALA A 240 -2.30 -15.58 -4.38
CA ALA A 240 -1.52 -14.43 -4.84
C ALA A 240 -0.16 -14.82 -5.44
N ALA A 241 0.57 -15.76 -4.80
CA ALA A 241 1.84 -16.24 -5.34
C ALA A 241 1.67 -16.99 -6.67
N GLN A 242 0.57 -17.71 -6.88
CA GLN A 242 0.28 -18.37 -8.14
C GLN A 242 0.02 -17.36 -9.27
N TRP A 243 -0.73 -16.28 -8.98
CA TRP A 243 -0.95 -15.19 -9.93
C TRP A 243 0.37 -14.53 -10.33
N LEU A 244 1.25 -14.30 -9.35
CA LEU A 244 2.58 -13.76 -9.60
C LEU A 244 3.41 -14.67 -10.52
N ARG A 245 3.46 -16.00 -10.24
CA ARG A 245 4.19 -16.99 -11.05
C ARG A 245 3.70 -17.07 -12.49
N ARG A 246 2.38 -16.93 -12.72
CA ARG A 246 1.79 -16.87 -14.06
C ARG A 246 2.02 -15.54 -14.78
N GLY A 247 2.48 -14.51 -14.07
CA GLY A 247 2.65 -13.17 -14.63
C GLY A 247 1.36 -12.34 -14.66
N ASP A 248 0.30 -12.82 -14.01
CA ASP A 248 -1.02 -12.16 -13.98
C ASP A 248 -0.96 -10.75 -13.37
N THR A 249 0.02 -10.49 -12.48
CA THR A 249 0.19 -9.22 -11.76
C THR A 249 1.12 -8.21 -12.46
N ARG A 250 1.71 -8.59 -13.59
CA ARG A 250 2.59 -7.71 -14.38
C ARG A 250 1.78 -6.74 -15.24
N ILE A 251 2.41 -5.65 -15.68
CA ILE A 251 1.82 -4.78 -16.72
C ILE A 251 1.53 -5.64 -17.95
N GLY A 252 0.27 -5.61 -18.41
CA GLY A 252 -0.23 -6.47 -19.49
C GLY A 252 -0.74 -7.84 -19.04
N GLY A 253 -0.68 -8.15 -17.73
CA GLY A 253 -1.29 -9.35 -17.14
C GLY A 253 -2.80 -9.21 -16.88
N LYS A 254 -3.36 -10.12 -16.11
CA LYS A 254 -4.79 -10.15 -15.79
C LYS A 254 -5.23 -8.98 -14.91
N LEU A 255 -4.43 -8.66 -13.88
CA LEU A 255 -4.63 -7.55 -12.95
C LEU A 255 -3.26 -6.96 -12.58
N GLN A 256 -3.01 -5.76 -13.01
CA GLN A 256 -1.72 -5.11 -12.78
C GLN A 256 -1.60 -4.63 -11.33
N VAL A 257 -0.58 -5.13 -10.63
CA VAL A 257 -0.30 -4.77 -9.24
C VAL A 257 1.01 -3.98 -9.18
N ASN A 258 0.95 -2.81 -8.53
CA ASN A 258 2.07 -1.89 -8.38
C ASN A 258 2.74 -1.53 -9.73
N PRO A 259 1.98 -1.04 -10.73
CA PRO A 259 2.59 -0.57 -11.99
C PRO A 259 3.56 0.60 -11.78
N SER A 260 3.45 1.36 -10.70
CA SER A 260 4.42 2.37 -10.29
C SER A 260 5.80 1.80 -9.93
N GLY A 261 5.88 0.51 -9.64
CA GLY A 261 7.00 -0.19 -9.02
C GLY A 261 6.86 -0.32 -7.49
N GLY A 262 5.77 0.23 -6.93
CA GLY A 262 5.45 0.18 -5.51
C GLY A 262 6.47 0.89 -4.62
N LEU A 263 6.31 0.75 -3.31
CA LEU A 263 7.25 1.27 -2.30
C LEU A 263 8.65 0.68 -2.47
N ALA A 264 8.74 -0.54 -3.01
CA ALA A 264 10.00 -1.18 -3.36
C ALA A 264 10.87 -0.33 -4.31
N CYS A 265 10.27 0.57 -5.08
CA CYS A 265 10.94 1.40 -6.07
C CYS A 265 10.87 2.90 -5.79
N PHE A 266 9.72 3.47 -5.43
CA PHE A 266 9.71 4.90 -5.10
C PHE A 266 10.17 5.16 -3.66
N GLY A 267 10.23 4.15 -2.83
CA GLY A 267 10.71 4.26 -1.44
C GLY A 267 9.60 4.74 -0.50
N GLU A 268 9.86 4.66 0.79
CA GLU A 268 8.94 5.10 1.82
C GLU A 268 9.26 6.52 2.28
N ALA A 269 8.44 7.49 1.84
CA ALA A 269 8.29 8.80 2.45
C ALA A 269 6.94 8.79 3.16
N VAL A 270 6.95 8.57 4.46
CA VAL A 270 5.81 8.11 5.27
C VAL A 270 4.47 8.78 4.97
N PRO A 271 4.30 10.12 5.00
CA PRO A 271 3.01 10.75 4.71
C PRO A 271 2.70 10.86 3.22
N ALA A 272 3.68 10.69 2.34
CA ALA A 272 3.52 10.90 0.90
C ALA A 272 2.99 9.68 0.16
N GLN A 273 3.29 8.47 0.62
CA GLN A 273 3.11 7.24 -0.15
C GLN A 273 1.64 6.95 -0.50
N ALA A 274 0.70 7.13 0.44
CA ALA A 274 -0.72 6.90 0.16
C ALA A 274 -1.27 7.90 -0.88
N ILE A 275 -0.74 9.14 -0.91
CA ILE A 275 -1.07 10.12 -1.96
C ILE A 275 -0.43 9.71 -3.28
N ALA A 276 0.83 9.27 -3.27
CA ALA A 276 1.56 8.83 -4.47
C ALA A 276 0.86 7.66 -5.17
N GLN A 277 0.32 6.69 -4.41
CA GLN A 277 -0.50 5.61 -4.94
C GLN A 277 -1.73 6.14 -5.68
N VAL A 278 -2.45 7.11 -5.10
CA VAL A 278 -3.61 7.74 -5.77
C VAL A 278 -3.18 8.57 -6.97
N CYS A 279 -2.02 9.23 -6.94
CA CYS A 279 -1.45 9.92 -8.11
C CYS A 279 -1.19 8.92 -9.25
N GLU A 280 -0.64 7.74 -8.94
CA GLU A 280 -0.44 6.70 -9.96
C GLU A 280 -1.76 6.26 -10.57
N LEU A 281 -2.78 5.96 -9.76
CA LEU A 281 -4.11 5.62 -10.27
C LEU A 281 -4.67 6.73 -11.14
N HIS A 282 -4.51 7.99 -10.73
CA HIS A 282 -4.95 9.13 -11.55
C HIS A 282 -4.27 9.15 -12.91
N TRP A 283 -2.95 8.91 -12.99
CA TRP A 283 -2.24 8.85 -14.26
C TRP A 283 -2.67 7.65 -15.10
N GLN A 284 -2.85 6.49 -14.49
CA GLN A 284 -3.31 5.28 -15.17
C GLN A 284 -4.69 5.49 -15.80
N LEU A 285 -5.65 5.96 -15.02
CA LEU A 285 -7.03 6.17 -15.47
C LEU A 285 -7.19 7.37 -16.41
N SER A 286 -6.21 8.27 -16.45
CA SER A 286 -6.15 9.40 -17.38
C SER A 286 -5.32 9.10 -18.64
N GLU A 287 -4.83 7.85 -18.81
CA GLU A 287 -3.97 7.43 -19.94
C GLU A 287 -2.65 8.25 -20.02
N ARG A 288 -2.08 8.60 -18.84
CA ARG A 288 -0.91 9.46 -18.69
C ARG A 288 0.27 8.80 -17.99
N ALA A 289 0.21 7.47 -17.81
CA ALA A 289 1.25 6.72 -17.09
C ALA A 289 2.48 6.37 -17.95
N GLY A 290 2.50 6.73 -19.24
CA GLY A 290 3.64 6.52 -20.14
C GLY A 290 3.93 5.02 -20.34
N GLU A 291 5.20 4.61 -20.24
CA GLU A 291 5.62 3.22 -20.49
C GLU A 291 5.05 2.18 -19.53
N ARG A 292 4.49 2.62 -18.39
CA ARG A 292 3.85 1.75 -17.40
C ARG A 292 2.32 1.74 -17.53
N GLN A 293 1.78 2.31 -18.59
CA GLN A 293 0.33 2.42 -18.79
C GLN A 293 -0.35 1.05 -18.82
N VAL A 294 -1.36 0.90 -17.98
CA VAL A 294 -2.35 -0.18 -18.00
C VAL A 294 -3.41 0.19 -19.02
N GLN A 295 -3.49 -0.56 -20.10
CA GLN A 295 -4.39 -0.24 -21.19
C GLN A 295 -5.86 -0.46 -20.80
N GLY A 296 -6.69 0.54 -21.04
CA GLY A 296 -8.14 0.45 -20.82
C GLY A 296 -8.59 0.48 -19.35
N ALA A 297 -7.70 0.73 -18.41
CA ALA A 297 -8.03 0.80 -16.99
C ALA A 297 -9.10 1.86 -16.72
N ARG A 298 -10.13 1.49 -15.96
CA ARG A 298 -11.24 2.34 -15.54
C ARG A 298 -11.41 2.42 -14.03
N VAL A 299 -11.01 1.36 -13.32
CA VAL A 299 -11.13 1.25 -11.88
C VAL A 299 -9.77 0.93 -11.29
N GLY A 300 -9.33 1.76 -10.35
CA GLY A 300 -8.11 1.53 -9.60
C GLY A 300 -8.36 1.52 -8.10
N ILE A 301 -7.61 0.69 -7.38
CA ILE A 301 -7.68 0.58 -5.92
C ILE A 301 -6.31 0.79 -5.30
N THR A 302 -6.26 1.47 -4.15
CA THR A 302 -5.06 1.50 -3.30
C THR A 302 -5.32 0.79 -1.98
N ALA A 303 -4.29 0.17 -1.42
CA ALA A 303 -4.25 -0.20 -0.02
C ALA A 303 -2.99 0.36 0.63
N ASN A 304 -3.14 0.90 1.83
CA ASN A 304 -2.02 1.42 2.59
C ASN A 304 -2.18 1.08 4.08
N GLN A 305 -1.05 0.88 4.75
CA GLN A 305 -1.01 0.52 6.16
C GLN A 305 0.05 1.36 6.87
N GLY A 306 -0.37 2.12 7.87
CA GLY A 306 0.55 2.79 8.77
C GLY A 306 1.01 1.86 9.89
N LEU A 307 2.17 2.13 10.45
CA LEU A 307 2.58 1.55 11.72
C LEU A 307 1.50 1.84 12.78
N PHE A 308 1.36 0.95 13.75
CA PHE A 308 0.32 0.99 14.78
C PHE A 308 -1.10 0.71 14.26
N GLY A 309 -1.20 0.07 13.08
CA GLY A 309 -2.44 -0.51 12.59
C GLY A 309 -3.43 0.45 11.94
N HIS A 310 -3.00 1.67 11.60
CA HIS A 310 -3.82 2.51 10.73
C HIS A 310 -3.84 1.96 9.32
N GLY A 311 -4.99 1.90 8.72
CA GLY A 311 -5.12 1.46 7.33
C GLY A 311 -5.98 2.41 6.51
N SER A 312 -5.81 2.33 5.19
CA SER A 312 -6.62 3.05 4.22
C SER A 312 -6.79 2.27 2.93
N CYS A 313 -7.94 2.48 2.30
CA CYS A 313 -8.25 1.98 0.97
C CYS A 313 -8.93 3.10 0.19
N VAL A 314 -8.49 3.34 -1.05
CA VAL A 314 -9.06 4.36 -1.92
C VAL A 314 -9.39 3.73 -3.27
N ILE A 315 -10.63 3.93 -3.74
CA ILE A 315 -11.07 3.52 -5.07
C ILE A 315 -11.22 4.75 -5.93
N VAL A 316 -10.60 4.71 -7.09
CA VAL A 316 -10.63 5.77 -8.10
C VAL A 316 -11.23 5.19 -9.38
N GLU A 317 -12.15 5.91 -10.00
CA GLU A 317 -12.84 5.52 -11.24
C GLU A 317 -12.76 6.62 -12.29
N ARG A 318 -12.83 6.18 -13.56
CA ARG A 318 -12.95 7.06 -14.73
C ARG A 318 -14.34 6.98 -15.36
#